data_be352992c37918164917de94fe39eac3
#
_entry.id   be352992c37918164917de94fe39eac3
#
_cell.length_a   1.000
_cell.length_b   1.000
_cell.length_c   1.000
_cell.angle_alpha   90.00
_cell.angle_beta   90.00
_cell.angle_gamma   90.00
#
_symmetry.space_group_name_H-M   'P 1'
#
loop_
_entity.id
_entity.type
_entity.pdbx_description
1 polymer ?
#
loop_
_entity_poly.entity_id
_entity_poly.type
_entity_poly.pdbx_seq_one_letter_code
_entity_poly.pdbx_strand_id
1 'polypeptide(L)'
;SGQNDAPDKDKKHFISGKKIAACAGLAILFGVVAAVCFQGVCYFSGRVLGVDITGGQQIAYTTDNVKYTNAASGTAIGTADVSGIAQQTMPSIVSITSTTEGEGSYDLFGQYYQGQDEVSAGTGFIVGKNDTELLIATNNHVVDGAKAISVQFIDEEVYDAKTKGNDSSADLAVIAVKLKDIKKSTLNSIRISTLGDSSESKVGEMVVAIGNALGYGQSVTVGYVSAKDREITEQSEDGSTQSSKMKVIQTDAAINPGNSGGPLLNMRGEVIGINSSKIAASSVEGVGYSIPISEATPIIDELMNREVLTDAQKGYLGISGKTVTEEASNFNMPEGVYVAEVSKDGAADKAGIKQGDIITPINGIKVT
;
A
#
# COMPACT_ATOMS: atom_id res chain seq x y z
N SER A 1 71.51 -27.29 -2.66
CA SER A 1 70.57 -28.26 -3.21
C SER A 1 69.13 -27.97 -2.71
N GLY A 2 68.37 -27.37 -3.54
CA GLY A 2 66.97 -27.07 -3.29
C GLY A 2 66.31 -26.91 -4.63
N GLN A 3 65.55 -27.92 -5.06
CA GLN A 3 64.84 -27.96 -6.30
C GLN A 3 63.57 -27.12 -6.19
N ASN A 4 63.37 -26.22 -7.12
CA ASN A 4 62.11 -25.51 -7.39
C ASN A 4 61.22 -26.41 -8.26
N ASP A 5 60.07 -26.81 -7.73
CA ASP A 5 58.98 -27.39 -8.52
C ASP A 5 58.02 -26.27 -8.96
N ALA A 6 57.95 -26.11 -10.27
CA ALA A 6 56.98 -25.21 -10.93
C ALA A 6 55.59 -25.90 -11.06
N PRO A 7 54.47 -25.20 -10.95
CA PRO A 7 53.14 -25.79 -11.06
C PRO A 7 52.80 -26.20 -12.49
N ASP A 8 52.23 -27.38 -12.62
CA ASP A 8 51.76 -28.05 -13.83
C ASP A 8 50.67 -27.26 -14.54
N LYS A 9 50.78 -27.14 -15.87
CA LYS A 9 49.90 -26.41 -16.76
C LYS A 9 48.62 -27.20 -17.01
N ASP A 10 47.49 -26.56 -16.80
CA ASP A 10 46.14 -26.99 -17.13
C ASP A 10 46.03 -27.68 -18.49
N LYS A 11 45.74 -28.96 -18.51
CA LYS A 11 45.33 -29.71 -19.71
C LYS A 11 43.85 -29.39 -20.00
N LYS A 12 43.62 -28.48 -20.92
CA LYS A 12 42.28 -28.27 -21.53
C LYS A 12 41.87 -29.55 -22.26
N HIS A 13 40.91 -30.30 -21.67
CA HIS A 13 40.26 -31.42 -22.36
C HIS A 13 39.41 -30.90 -23.52
N PHE A 14 39.95 -30.95 -24.73
CA PHE A 14 39.17 -30.72 -25.97
C PHE A 14 38.25 -31.93 -26.18
N ILE A 15 36.95 -31.70 -26.08
CA ILE A 15 35.94 -32.72 -26.42
C ILE A 15 36.03 -32.97 -27.92
N SER A 16 36.37 -34.21 -28.30
CA SER A 16 36.52 -34.62 -29.69
C SER A 16 35.21 -34.37 -30.48
N GLY A 17 35.31 -33.76 -31.66
CA GLY A 17 34.16 -33.46 -32.56
C GLY A 17 33.27 -34.68 -32.83
N LYS A 18 33.86 -35.92 -32.81
CA LYS A 18 33.09 -37.17 -32.93
C LYS A 18 32.11 -37.38 -31.73
N LYS A 19 32.50 -36.97 -30.51
CA LYS A 19 31.61 -37.06 -29.34
C LYS A 19 30.49 -36.05 -29.40
N ILE A 20 30.76 -34.84 -29.90
CA ILE A 20 29.75 -33.79 -30.09
C ILE A 20 28.71 -34.24 -31.13
N ALA A 21 29.18 -34.79 -32.29
CA ALA A 21 28.31 -35.31 -33.33
C ALA A 21 27.44 -36.49 -32.82
N ALA A 22 28.03 -37.39 -32.02
CA ALA A 22 27.27 -38.49 -31.43
C ALA A 22 26.18 -37.99 -30.44
N CYS A 23 26.49 -36.99 -29.60
CA CYS A 23 25.51 -36.40 -28.69
C CYS A 23 24.37 -35.68 -29.46
N ALA A 24 24.70 -34.96 -30.52
CA ALA A 24 23.71 -34.29 -31.39
C ALA A 24 22.78 -35.30 -32.05
N GLY A 25 23.36 -36.42 -32.60
CA GLY A 25 22.58 -37.51 -33.20
C GLY A 25 21.64 -38.18 -32.19
N LEU A 26 22.12 -38.40 -30.96
CA LEU A 26 21.30 -38.99 -29.88
C LEU A 26 20.15 -38.06 -29.48
N ALA A 27 20.39 -36.75 -29.41
CA ALA A 27 19.37 -35.75 -29.08
C ALA A 27 18.27 -35.68 -30.16
N ILE A 28 18.65 -35.75 -31.43
CA ILE A 28 17.67 -35.79 -32.57
C ILE A 28 16.85 -37.07 -32.49
N LEU A 29 17.51 -38.22 -32.26
CA LEU A 29 16.81 -39.50 -32.14
C LEU A 29 15.81 -39.48 -30.98
N PHE A 30 16.21 -38.95 -29.82
CA PHE A 30 15.35 -38.81 -28.68
C PHE A 30 14.13 -37.90 -28.96
N GLY A 31 14.38 -36.75 -29.65
CA GLY A 31 13.30 -35.83 -30.04
C GLY A 31 12.26 -36.49 -30.97
N VAL A 32 12.72 -37.28 -31.97
CA VAL A 32 11.84 -38.01 -32.87
C VAL A 32 11.04 -39.07 -32.13
N VAL A 33 11.70 -39.86 -31.28
CA VAL A 33 11.01 -40.89 -30.46
C VAL A 33 9.96 -40.26 -29.53
N ALA A 34 10.32 -39.17 -28.87
CA ALA A 34 9.39 -38.44 -27.98
C ALA A 34 8.16 -37.90 -28.73
N ALA A 35 8.37 -37.34 -29.95
CA ALA A 35 7.29 -36.84 -30.78
C ALA A 35 6.32 -37.98 -31.23
N VAL A 36 6.87 -39.13 -31.64
CA VAL A 36 6.07 -40.31 -32.03
C VAL A 36 5.29 -40.87 -30.84
N CYS A 37 5.93 -40.96 -29.66
CA CYS A 37 5.25 -41.41 -28.46
C CYS A 37 4.13 -40.46 -28.06
N PHE A 38 4.37 -39.15 -28.12
CA PHE A 38 3.36 -38.14 -27.82
C PHE A 38 2.16 -38.22 -28.76
N GLN A 39 2.42 -38.32 -30.08
CA GLN A 39 1.33 -38.51 -31.06
C GLN A 39 0.59 -39.83 -30.85
N GLY A 40 1.29 -40.91 -30.50
CA GLY A 40 0.68 -42.17 -30.16
C GLY A 40 -0.23 -42.10 -28.96
N VAL A 41 0.18 -41.39 -27.92
CA VAL A 41 -0.65 -41.17 -26.71
C VAL A 41 -1.86 -40.32 -27.05
N CYS A 42 -1.70 -39.25 -27.83
CA CYS A 42 -2.81 -38.40 -28.27
C CYS A 42 -3.83 -39.18 -29.12
N TYR A 43 -3.38 -40.02 -30.06
CA TYR A 43 -4.24 -40.85 -30.91
C TYR A 43 -5.02 -41.91 -30.09
N PHE A 44 -4.32 -42.52 -29.13
CA PHE A 44 -4.95 -43.57 -28.29
C PHE A 44 -5.93 -42.96 -27.28
N SER A 45 -5.58 -41.81 -26.64
CA SER A 45 -6.47 -41.13 -25.71
C SER A 45 -7.74 -40.59 -26.39
N GLY A 46 -7.61 -40.07 -27.62
CA GLY A 46 -8.77 -39.63 -28.40
C GLY A 46 -9.74 -40.78 -28.71
N ARG A 47 -9.19 -41.99 -28.97
CA ARG A 47 -10.01 -43.13 -29.36
C ARG A 47 -10.62 -43.91 -28.19
N VAL A 48 -9.96 -43.90 -27.03
CA VAL A 48 -10.39 -44.65 -25.83
C VAL A 48 -11.16 -43.79 -24.84
N LEU A 49 -10.78 -42.52 -24.71
CA LEU A 49 -11.37 -41.60 -23.73
C LEU A 49 -12.35 -40.60 -24.37
N GLY A 50 -12.46 -40.56 -25.72
CA GLY A 50 -13.31 -39.60 -26.42
C GLY A 50 -12.86 -38.12 -26.25
N VAL A 51 -11.60 -37.89 -25.83
CA VAL A 51 -11.07 -36.57 -25.63
C VAL A 51 -10.23 -36.19 -26.87
N ASP A 52 -10.74 -35.30 -27.70
CA ASP A 52 -10.00 -34.74 -28.86
C ASP A 52 -9.10 -33.63 -28.40
N ILE A 53 -7.80 -33.93 -28.22
CA ILE A 53 -6.77 -32.96 -27.76
C ILE A 53 -6.18 -32.14 -28.91
N THR A 54 -6.56 -32.47 -30.16
CA THR A 54 -5.96 -31.81 -31.36
C THR A 54 -6.85 -30.77 -32.04
N GLY A 55 -8.10 -30.66 -31.61
CA GLY A 55 -9.03 -29.68 -32.18
C GLY A 55 -9.46 -28.68 -31.13
N GLY A 56 -9.05 -27.44 -31.27
CA GLY A 56 -9.82 -26.35 -30.67
C GLY A 56 -11.26 -26.55 -31.11
N GLN A 57 -12.15 -26.88 -30.19
CA GLN A 57 -13.59 -26.86 -30.49
C GLN A 57 -13.90 -25.45 -30.97
N GLN A 58 -14.04 -25.27 -32.27
CA GLN A 58 -14.89 -24.21 -32.78
C GLN A 58 -16.31 -24.57 -32.29
N ILE A 59 -16.70 -23.86 -31.24
CA ILE A 59 -18.10 -23.82 -30.87
C ILE A 59 -18.81 -23.23 -32.08
N ALA A 60 -19.40 -24.08 -32.91
CA ALA A 60 -20.29 -23.65 -33.98
C ALA A 60 -21.49 -23.00 -33.30
N TYR A 61 -21.47 -21.69 -33.22
CA TYR A 61 -22.66 -20.92 -32.87
C TYR A 61 -23.62 -21.13 -34.07
N THR A 62 -24.61 -22.00 -33.89
CA THR A 62 -25.76 -22.01 -34.78
C THR A 62 -26.44 -20.66 -34.64
N THR A 63 -26.29 -19.80 -35.63
CA THR A 63 -26.96 -18.50 -35.73
C THR A 63 -28.42 -18.64 -36.08
N ASP A 64 -29.11 -19.68 -35.57
CA ASP A 64 -30.55 -19.78 -35.71
C ASP A 64 -31.24 -18.87 -34.71
N ASN A 65 -31.58 -17.68 -35.20
CA ASN A 65 -32.66 -16.82 -34.68
C ASN A 65 -32.51 -16.26 -33.24
N VAL A 66 -31.34 -15.85 -32.81
CA VAL A 66 -31.30 -14.81 -31.79
C VAL A 66 -31.62 -13.47 -32.50
N LYS A 67 -32.91 -13.13 -32.57
CA LYS A 67 -33.29 -11.75 -32.83
C LYS A 67 -32.74 -10.92 -31.66
N TYR A 68 -31.60 -10.29 -31.89
CA TYR A 68 -31.23 -9.13 -31.08
C TYR A 68 -32.35 -8.13 -31.31
N THR A 69 -33.32 -8.03 -30.39
CA THR A 69 -34.11 -6.85 -30.28
C THR A 69 -33.07 -5.73 -30.14
N ASN A 70 -32.96 -4.87 -31.16
CA ASN A 70 -32.23 -3.64 -31.00
C ASN A 70 -32.77 -3.02 -29.73
N ALA A 71 -32.04 -3.14 -28.62
CA ALA A 71 -32.22 -2.28 -27.49
C ALA A 71 -32.18 -0.88 -28.12
N ALA A 72 -33.28 -0.14 -27.95
CA ALA A 72 -33.42 1.20 -28.43
C ALA A 72 -32.06 1.89 -28.22
N SER A 73 -31.68 2.70 -29.22
CA SER A 73 -30.43 3.45 -29.25
C SER A 73 -30.08 4.00 -27.86
N GLY A 74 -29.54 3.12 -27.03
CA GLY A 74 -28.83 3.47 -25.85
C GLY A 74 -27.62 4.17 -26.41
N THR A 75 -27.44 5.42 -26.07
CA THR A 75 -26.23 6.20 -26.23
C THR A 75 -25.08 5.19 -26.17
N ALA A 76 -24.31 5.06 -27.25
CA ALA A 76 -23.08 4.27 -27.23
C ALA A 76 -22.40 4.62 -25.91
N ILE A 77 -22.12 3.59 -25.08
CA ILE A 77 -21.26 3.79 -23.93
C ILE A 77 -19.93 4.17 -24.58
N GLY A 78 -19.77 5.47 -24.84
CA GLY A 78 -18.53 6.02 -25.32
C GLY A 78 -17.49 5.62 -24.29
N THR A 79 -16.33 5.21 -24.73
CA THR A 79 -15.17 5.05 -23.85
C THR A 79 -15.12 6.30 -22.99
N ALA A 80 -15.40 6.16 -21.68
CA ALA A 80 -15.48 7.33 -20.81
C ALA A 80 -14.08 7.93 -20.74
N ASP A 81 -13.90 9.05 -21.41
CA ASP A 81 -12.68 9.84 -21.33
C ASP A 81 -12.63 10.50 -19.95
N VAL A 82 -11.75 10.02 -19.09
CA VAL A 82 -11.55 10.56 -17.75
C VAL A 82 -10.50 11.68 -17.69
N SER A 83 -9.94 12.07 -18.86
CA SER A 83 -8.90 13.11 -18.92
C SER A 83 -9.38 14.44 -18.34
N GLY A 84 -10.64 14.79 -18.58
CA GLY A 84 -11.26 15.98 -18.01
C GLY A 84 -11.36 15.95 -16.49
N ILE A 85 -11.68 14.78 -15.91
CA ILE A 85 -11.72 14.57 -14.45
C ILE A 85 -10.31 14.72 -13.89
N ALA A 86 -9.34 14.02 -14.49
CA ALA A 86 -7.94 14.09 -14.07
C ALA A 86 -7.44 15.55 -14.11
N GLN A 87 -7.63 16.27 -15.23
CA GLN A 87 -7.20 17.65 -15.36
C GLN A 87 -7.83 18.58 -14.32
N GLN A 88 -9.08 18.35 -13.97
CA GLN A 88 -9.80 19.16 -12.98
C GLN A 88 -9.32 18.87 -11.55
N THR A 89 -8.99 17.60 -11.23
CA THR A 89 -8.74 17.16 -9.85
C THR A 89 -7.24 17.07 -9.49
N MET A 90 -6.35 16.85 -10.47
CA MET A 90 -4.89 16.81 -10.22
C MET A 90 -4.35 18.01 -9.44
N PRO A 91 -4.83 19.26 -9.62
CA PRO A 91 -4.39 20.39 -8.81
C PRO A 91 -4.69 20.28 -7.31
N SER A 92 -5.56 19.36 -6.92
CA SER A 92 -5.85 19.10 -5.50
C SER A 92 -5.08 17.90 -4.93
N ILE A 93 -4.29 17.20 -5.75
CA ILE A 93 -3.61 15.96 -5.39
C ILE A 93 -2.11 16.26 -5.27
N VAL A 94 -1.48 15.70 -4.26
CA VAL A 94 -0.07 15.91 -3.95
C VAL A 94 0.65 14.58 -3.81
N SER A 95 1.94 14.59 -4.17
CA SER A 95 2.84 13.47 -3.87
C SER A 95 3.45 13.69 -2.49
N ILE A 96 3.47 12.65 -1.67
CA ILE A 96 4.05 12.67 -0.33
C ILE A 96 5.28 11.77 -0.34
N THR A 97 6.38 12.29 0.18
CA THR A 97 7.58 11.52 0.49
C THR A 97 7.83 11.61 1.98
N SER A 98 7.91 10.46 2.64
CA SER A 98 8.24 10.36 4.05
C SER A 98 9.57 9.63 4.24
N THR A 99 10.35 10.11 5.19
CA THR A 99 11.64 9.51 5.57
C THR A 99 11.52 9.04 7.01
N THR A 100 11.72 7.74 7.25
CA THR A 100 11.79 7.14 8.56
C THR A 100 13.23 6.84 8.93
N GLU A 101 13.53 6.82 10.22
CA GLU A 101 14.87 6.44 10.69
C GLU A 101 15.00 4.92 10.58
N GLY A 102 16.04 4.45 9.89
CA GLY A 102 16.30 3.03 9.76
C GLY A 102 16.65 2.40 11.11
N GLU A 103 16.08 1.26 11.42
CA GLU A 103 16.38 0.52 12.63
C GLU A 103 17.84 0.07 12.63
N GLY A 104 18.59 0.51 13.65
CA GLY A 104 19.96 0.05 13.86
C GLY A 104 19.96 -1.39 14.35
N SER A 105 20.95 -2.17 13.92
CA SER A 105 21.13 -3.55 14.35
C SER A 105 22.46 -3.73 15.08
N TYR A 106 22.49 -4.68 16.02
CA TYR A 106 23.73 -5.13 16.65
C TYR A 106 24.21 -6.40 15.94
N ASP A 107 25.50 -6.46 15.62
CA ASP A 107 26.10 -7.70 15.13
C ASP A 107 26.34 -8.70 16.27
N LEU A 108 26.81 -9.91 15.90
CA LEU A 108 27.16 -10.99 16.83
C LEU A 108 28.25 -10.59 17.85
N PHE A 109 28.97 -9.50 17.60
CA PHE A 109 30.05 -8.99 18.47
C PHE A 109 29.59 -7.79 19.31
N GLY A 110 28.30 -7.39 19.25
CA GLY A 110 27.72 -6.29 20.01
C GLY A 110 28.06 -4.92 19.43
N GLN A 111 28.54 -4.83 18.19
CA GLN A 111 28.78 -3.56 17.52
C GLN A 111 27.47 -3.06 16.91
N TYR A 112 27.10 -1.81 17.23
CA TYR A 112 25.92 -1.16 16.73
C TYR A 112 26.16 -0.62 15.31
N TYR A 113 25.28 -1.01 14.39
CA TYR A 113 25.20 -0.43 13.04
C TYR A 113 23.92 0.39 12.94
N GLN A 114 24.07 1.66 12.62
CA GLN A 114 22.92 2.52 12.36
C GLN A 114 22.24 2.08 11.07
N GLY A 115 20.94 1.87 11.11
CA GLY A 115 20.13 1.59 9.91
C GLY A 115 20.18 2.75 8.92
N GLN A 116 20.04 2.45 7.65
CA GLN A 116 19.87 3.50 6.63
C GLN A 116 18.44 4.01 6.68
N ASP A 117 18.29 5.34 6.49
CA ASP A 117 16.99 5.97 6.40
C ASP A 117 16.16 5.31 5.27
N GLU A 118 14.92 4.96 5.59
CA GLU A 118 13.98 4.44 4.62
C GLU A 118 13.13 5.58 4.07
N VAL A 119 13.00 5.61 2.74
CA VAL A 119 12.17 6.60 2.03
C VAL A 119 10.97 5.89 1.45
N SER A 120 9.79 6.32 1.83
CA SER A 120 8.53 5.83 1.27
C SER A 120 7.80 6.94 0.52
N ALA A 121 7.00 6.52 -0.48
CA ALA A 121 6.20 7.43 -1.29
C ALA A 121 4.72 7.09 -1.16
N GLY A 122 3.90 8.12 -1.11
CA GLY A 122 2.44 8.02 -1.09
C GLY A 122 1.80 9.22 -1.77
N THR A 123 0.52 9.33 -1.59
CA THR A 123 -0.31 10.40 -2.15
C THR A 123 -1.15 11.03 -1.06
N GLY A 124 -1.54 12.26 -1.25
CA GLY A 124 -2.53 12.95 -0.45
C GLY A 124 -3.39 13.85 -1.31
N PHE A 125 -4.44 14.39 -0.74
CA PHE A 125 -5.26 15.40 -1.40
C PHE A 125 -5.60 16.53 -0.44
N ILE A 126 -5.70 17.74 -0.98
CA ILE A 126 -5.94 18.97 -0.22
C ILE A 126 -7.39 18.99 0.24
N VAL A 127 -7.61 18.94 1.55
CA VAL A 127 -8.96 18.93 2.16
C VAL A 127 -9.38 20.30 2.68
N GLY A 128 -8.44 21.22 2.92
CA GLY A 128 -8.77 22.53 3.43
C GLY A 128 -7.56 23.41 3.68
N LYS A 129 -7.81 24.59 4.21
CA LYS A 129 -6.81 25.51 4.72
C LYS A 129 -7.38 26.31 5.87
N ASN A 130 -6.53 26.70 6.81
CA ASN A 130 -6.85 27.72 7.81
C ASN A 130 -5.98 28.97 7.58
N ASP A 131 -5.88 29.87 8.54
CA ASP A 131 -5.13 31.13 8.40
C ASP A 131 -3.60 30.92 8.25
N THR A 132 -3.09 29.77 8.66
CA THR A 132 -1.63 29.51 8.75
C THR A 132 -1.19 28.27 7.99
N GLU A 133 -2.07 27.32 7.69
CA GLU A 133 -1.73 26.00 7.18
C GLU A 133 -2.65 25.57 6.04
N LEU A 134 -2.05 24.90 5.06
CA LEU A 134 -2.74 24.09 4.06
C LEU A 134 -2.82 22.66 4.59
N LEU A 135 -4.02 22.06 4.57
CA LEU A 135 -4.31 20.76 5.19
C LEU A 135 -4.53 19.72 4.10
N ILE A 136 -3.87 18.58 4.25
CA ILE A 136 -3.83 17.48 3.27
C ILE A 136 -4.17 16.20 3.99
N ALA A 137 -5.16 15.48 3.49
CA ALA A 137 -5.51 14.13 3.96
C ALA A 137 -4.68 13.07 3.24
N THR A 138 -4.32 12.02 3.95
CA THR A 138 -3.59 10.86 3.45
C THR A 138 -3.83 9.65 4.37
N ASN A 139 -3.23 8.49 4.09
CA ASN A 139 -3.22 7.36 5.02
C ASN A 139 -2.21 7.56 6.16
N ASN A 140 -2.51 6.96 7.32
CA ASN A 140 -1.58 6.96 8.45
C ASN A 140 -0.27 6.26 8.09
N HIS A 141 -0.31 5.07 7.48
CA HIS A 141 0.89 4.30 7.14
C HIS A 141 1.84 5.05 6.17
N VAL A 142 1.37 6.06 5.44
CA VAL A 142 2.21 6.90 4.56
C VAL A 142 3.13 7.82 5.36
N VAL A 143 2.72 8.25 6.56
CA VAL A 143 3.41 9.26 7.37
C VAL A 143 3.81 8.77 8.76
N ASP A 144 3.46 7.55 9.11
CA ASP A 144 3.73 6.96 10.41
C ASP A 144 5.24 6.80 10.65
N GLY A 145 5.70 7.16 11.85
CA GLY A 145 7.12 7.11 12.21
C GLY A 145 8.04 8.03 11.39
N ALA A 146 7.51 8.89 10.49
CA ALA A 146 8.32 9.74 9.66
C ALA A 146 9.02 10.84 10.46
N LYS A 147 10.36 10.92 10.37
CA LYS A 147 11.16 12.02 10.89
C LYS A 147 11.09 13.28 10.01
N ALA A 148 10.82 13.10 8.72
CA ALA A 148 10.64 14.16 7.75
C ALA A 148 9.55 13.79 6.74
N ILE A 149 8.70 14.75 6.41
CA ILE A 149 7.65 14.63 5.40
C ILE A 149 7.80 15.79 4.43
N SER A 150 7.83 15.49 3.14
CA SER A 150 7.79 16.49 2.08
C SER A 150 6.61 16.25 1.15
N VAL A 151 6.06 17.34 0.63
CA VAL A 151 4.89 17.36 -0.24
C VAL A 151 5.25 18.06 -1.54
N GLN A 152 5.06 17.37 -2.66
CA GLN A 152 5.22 17.95 -3.99
C GLN A 152 3.84 18.25 -4.60
N PHE A 153 3.67 19.49 -5.05
CA PHE A 153 2.46 19.96 -5.69
C PHE A 153 2.49 19.80 -7.21
N ILE A 154 1.38 20.14 -7.86
CA ILE A 154 1.21 20.00 -9.33
C ILE A 154 2.23 20.80 -10.16
N ASP A 155 2.79 21.88 -9.60
CA ASP A 155 3.82 22.71 -10.23
C ASP A 155 5.25 22.21 -9.93
N GLU A 156 5.39 20.97 -9.43
CA GLU A 156 6.64 20.29 -9.06
C GLU A 156 7.40 20.95 -7.87
N GLU A 157 6.86 22.01 -7.28
CA GLU A 157 7.43 22.62 -6.08
C GLU A 157 7.23 21.69 -4.87
N VAL A 158 8.27 21.59 -4.04
CA VAL A 158 8.32 20.72 -2.86
C VAL A 158 8.38 21.55 -1.59
N TYR A 159 7.60 21.17 -0.59
CA TYR A 159 7.54 21.85 0.70
C TYR A 159 7.55 20.84 1.85
N ASP A 160 8.14 21.25 2.97
CA ASP A 160 8.09 20.48 4.19
C ASP A 160 6.68 20.48 4.79
N ALA A 161 6.26 19.30 5.23
CA ALA A 161 5.00 19.11 5.93
C ALA A 161 5.22 18.54 7.32
N LYS A 162 4.20 18.67 8.17
CA LYS A 162 4.16 18.07 9.49
C LYS A 162 2.85 17.35 9.69
N THR A 163 2.88 16.24 10.41
CA THR A 163 1.66 15.55 10.83
C THR A 163 0.87 16.48 11.76
N LYS A 164 -0.37 16.79 11.38
CA LYS A 164 -1.34 17.56 12.17
C LYS A 164 -2.06 16.66 13.16
N GLY A 165 -2.41 15.46 12.70
CA GLY A 165 -3.00 14.40 13.48
C GLY A 165 -3.10 13.13 12.67
N ASN A 166 -3.19 12.01 13.36
CA ASN A 166 -3.34 10.70 12.75
C ASN A 166 -4.25 9.80 13.60
N ASP A 167 -4.85 8.83 12.94
CA ASP A 167 -5.62 7.73 13.51
C ASP A 167 -5.15 6.42 12.87
N SER A 168 -4.40 5.63 13.63
CA SER A 168 -3.86 4.36 13.15
C SER A 168 -4.93 3.28 12.97
N SER A 169 -6.04 3.36 13.72
CA SER A 169 -7.14 2.39 13.63
C SER A 169 -7.98 2.57 12.36
N ALA A 170 -8.07 3.81 11.87
CA ALA A 170 -8.74 4.15 10.63
C ALA A 170 -7.79 4.26 9.43
N ASP A 171 -6.49 4.08 9.64
CA ASP A 171 -5.43 4.33 8.66
C ASP A 171 -5.54 5.71 7.99
N LEU A 172 -5.83 6.75 8.77
CA LEU A 172 -6.00 8.12 8.31
C LEU A 172 -5.00 9.08 8.97
N ALA A 173 -4.53 10.05 8.22
CA ALA A 173 -3.73 11.15 8.73
C ALA A 173 -4.06 12.46 8.02
N VAL A 174 -3.84 13.56 8.72
CA VAL A 174 -3.80 14.90 8.16
C VAL A 174 -2.42 15.47 8.36
N ILE A 175 -1.81 15.96 7.28
CA ILE A 175 -0.55 16.69 7.30
C ILE A 175 -0.78 18.15 6.95
N ALA A 176 0.09 19.03 7.43
CA ALA A 176 -0.02 20.46 7.28
C ALA A 176 1.25 21.04 6.66
N VAL A 177 1.09 21.90 5.65
CA VAL A 177 2.13 22.74 5.07
C VAL A 177 1.85 24.20 5.46
N LYS A 178 2.85 24.92 5.98
CA LYS A 178 2.67 26.31 6.40
C LYS A 178 2.45 27.21 5.19
N LEU A 179 1.34 27.95 5.14
CA LEU A 179 1.01 28.86 4.03
C LEU A 179 2.08 29.89 3.75
N LYS A 180 2.79 30.39 4.79
CA LYS A 180 3.87 31.38 4.64
C LYS A 180 5.06 30.86 3.84
N ASP A 181 5.27 29.53 3.82
CA ASP A 181 6.39 28.89 3.16
C ASP A 181 6.05 28.55 1.69
N ILE A 182 4.76 28.56 1.32
CA ILE A 182 4.27 28.23 -0.03
C ILE A 182 4.34 29.48 -0.93
N LYS A 183 4.95 29.32 -2.10
CA LYS A 183 4.98 30.40 -3.13
C LYS A 183 3.56 30.74 -3.60
N LYS A 184 3.36 32.01 -3.94
CA LYS A 184 2.07 32.47 -4.50
C LYS A 184 1.69 31.77 -5.81
N SER A 185 2.69 31.41 -6.64
CA SER A 185 2.48 30.63 -7.87
C SER A 185 1.81 29.31 -7.55
N THR A 186 2.37 28.56 -6.59
CA THR A 186 1.84 27.27 -6.14
C THR A 186 0.44 27.42 -5.56
N LEU A 187 0.20 28.42 -4.68
CA LEU A 187 -1.13 28.68 -4.13
C LEU A 187 -2.18 28.99 -5.21
N ASN A 188 -1.78 29.56 -6.34
CA ASN A 188 -2.68 29.83 -7.47
C ASN A 188 -2.92 28.58 -8.35
N SER A 189 -2.01 27.62 -8.34
CA SER A 189 -2.11 26.38 -9.14
C SER A 189 -2.88 25.27 -8.45
N ILE A 190 -3.01 25.32 -7.12
CA ILE A 190 -3.68 24.28 -6.33
C ILE A 190 -5.17 24.55 -6.12
N ARG A 191 -5.90 23.49 -5.78
CA ARG A 191 -7.34 23.54 -5.45
C ARG A 191 -7.61 22.68 -4.22
N ILE A 192 -8.71 22.96 -3.52
CA ILE A 192 -9.24 22.08 -2.48
C ILE A 192 -10.10 21.02 -3.16
N SER A 193 -9.96 19.76 -2.76
CA SER A 193 -10.76 18.65 -3.28
C SER A 193 -12.23 18.79 -2.91
N THR A 194 -13.10 18.40 -3.82
CA THR A 194 -14.53 18.29 -3.51
C THR A 194 -14.80 16.92 -2.93
N LEU A 195 -15.27 16.85 -1.69
CA LEU A 195 -15.68 15.60 -1.06
C LEU A 195 -17.11 15.26 -1.50
N GLY A 196 -17.31 14.02 -1.93
CA GLY A 196 -18.62 13.47 -2.29
C GLY A 196 -19.25 12.72 -1.12
N ASP A 197 -20.29 11.96 -1.42
CA ASP A 197 -20.94 11.05 -0.48
C ASP A 197 -20.77 9.60 -0.93
N SER A 198 -19.94 8.84 -0.23
CA SER A 198 -19.69 7.43 -0.54
C SER A 198 -20.89 6.54 -0.23
N SER A 199 -21.84 6.97 0.61
CA SER A 199 -23.05 6.20 0.91
C SER A 199 -23.97 6.09 -0.32
N GLU A 200 -23.94 7.06 -1.21
CA GLU A 200 -24.73 7.10 -2.44
C GLU A 200 -24.11 6.27 -3.59
N SER A 201 -22.82 5.93 -3.51
CA SER A 201 -22.13 5.17 -4.55
C SER A 201 -22.76 3.79 -4.74
N LYS A 202 -22.78 3.30 -5.98
CA LYS A 202 -23.39 2.01 -6.33
C LYS A 202 -22.36 1.07 -6.95
N VAL A 203 -22.53 -0.22 -6.69
CA VAL A 203 -21.74 -1.27 -7.36
C VAL A 203 -21.96 -1.16 -8.88
N GLY A 204 -20.86 -1.21 -9.63
CA GLY A 204 -20.85 -1.00 -11.08
C GLY A 204 -20.68 0.45 -11.52
N GLU A 205 -20.62 1.43 -10.62
CA GLU A 205 -20.25 2.82 -10.97
C GLU A 205 -18.76 2.90 -11.31
N MET A 206 -18.45 3.66 -12.37
CA MET A 206 -17.08 3.93 -12.78
C MET A 206 -16.40 4.85 -11.78
N VAL A 207 -15.14 4.56 -11.46
CA VAL A 207 -14.32 5.32 -10.54
C VAL A 207 -12.92 5.55 -11.11
N VAL A 208 -12.27 6.61 -10.63
CA VAL A 208 -10.93 7.03 -11.04
C VAL A 208 -10.08 7.12 -9.79
N ALA A 209 -9.00 6.35 -9.73
CA ALA A 209 -7.99 6.49 -8.68
C ALA A 209 -6.80 7.28 -9.22
N ILE A 210 -6.37 8.29 -8.47
CA ILE A 210 -5.23 9.12 -8.84
C ILE A 210 -4.20 9.10 -7.72
N GLY A 211 -2.92 8.99 -8.10
CA GLY A 211 -1.84 9.03 -7.13
C GLY A 211 -0.46 8.97 -7.78
N ASN A 212 0.58 9.08 -6.96
CA ASN A 212 1.97 9.01 -7.38
C ASN A 212 2.49 7.57 -7.28
N ALA A 213 1.99 6.69 -8.15
CA ALA A 213 2.37 5.29 -8.13
C ALA A 213 3.90 5.13 -8.29
N LEU A 214 4.53 4.45 -7.31
CA LEU A 214 5.97 4.16 -7.29
C LEU A 214 6.89 5.40 -7.32
N GLY A 215 6.38 6.60 -7.05
CA GLY A 215 7.20 7.82 -7.05
C GLY A 215 7.57 8.37 -8.43
N TYR A 216 6.99 7.83 -9.51
CA TYR A 216 7.28 8.25 -10.90
C TYR A 216 6.39 9.39 -11.41
N GLY A 217 5.68 10.07 -10.54
CA GLY A 217 4.73 11.13 -10.88
C GLY A 217 3.27 10.68 -10.81
N GLN A 218 2.36 11.63 -10.95
CA GLN A 218 0.93 11.34 -10.85
C GLN A 218 0.47 10.39 -11.97
N SER A 219 -0.21 9.33 -11.59
CA SER A 219 -0.80 8.32 -12.47
C SER A 219 -2.30 8.23 -12.22
N VAL A 220 -3.04 7.88 -13.26
CA VAL A 220 -4.49 7.74 -13.24
C VAL A 220 -4.85 6.31 -13.58
N THR A 221 -5.62 5.65 -12.74
CA THR A 221 -6.20 4.33 -13.02
C THR A 221 -7.71 4.41 -12.97
N VAL A 222 -8.37 3.59 -13.79
CA VAL A 222 -9.83 3.59 -13.94
C VAL A 222 -10.34 2.20 -13.64
N GLY A 223 -11.48 2.13 -12.99
CA GLY A 223 -12.16 0.88 -12.67
C GLY A 223 -13.60 1.15 -12.27
N TYR A 224 -14.15 0.22 -11.53
CA TYR A 224 -15.54 0.26 -11.08
C TYR A 224 -15.62 -0.02 -9.58
N VAL A 225 -16.68 0.41 -8.93
CA VAL A 225 -17.03 -0.05 -7.59
C VAL A 225 -17.43 -1.51 -7.69
N SER A 226 -16.58 -2.41 -7.24
CA SER A 226 -16.82 -3.87 -7.29
C SER A 226 -17.69 -4.36 -6.13
N ALA A 227 -17.54 -3.75 -4.96
CA ALA A 227 -18.36 -4.00 -3.77
C ALA A 227 -18.31 -2.81 -2.80
N LYS A 228 -19.27 -2.78 -1.87
CA LYS A 228 -19.33 -1.81 -0.78
C LYS A 228 -19.46 -2.51 0.56
N ASP A 229 -19.21 -1.78 1.61
CA ASP A 229 -19.41 -2.23 3.01
C ASP A 229 -18.69 -3.57 3.31
N ARG A 230 -17.53 -3.80 2.68
CA ARG A 230 -16.70 -4.94 2.99
C ARG A 230 -16.01 -4.72 4.33
N GLU A 231 -16.26 -5.61 5.29
CA GLU A 231 -15.46 -5.67 6.51
C GLU A 231 -14.15 -6.42 6.22
N ILE A 232 -13.03 -5.79 6.55
CA ILE A 232 -11.71 -6.38 6.35
C ILE A 232 -11.15 -6.76 7.70
N THR A 233 -10.58 -7.96 7.73
CA THR A 233 -9.83 -8.47 8.87
C THR A 233 -8.35 -8.29 8.56
N GLU A 234 -7.68 -7.35 9.21
CA GLU A 234 -6.23 -7.27 9.17
C GLU A 234 -5.63 -8.41 10.00
N GLN A 235 -4.75 -9.21 9.39
CA GLN A 235 -3.87 -10.10 10.13
C GLN A 235 -2.64 -9.29 10.51
N SER A 236 -2.44 -9.08 11.79
CA SER A 236 -1.19 -8.52 12.31
C SER A 236 -0.04 -9.50 12.06
N GLU A 237 1.18 -9.02 11.90
CA GLU A 237 2.37 -9.85 11.67
C GLU A 237 2.63 -10.87 12.81
N ASP A 238 2.07 -10.65 13.99
CA ASP A 238 2.11 -11.55 15.14
C ASP A 238 1.07 -12.68 15.09
N GLY A 239 0.26 -12.76 14.02
CA GLY A 239 -0.79 -13.77 13.84
C GLY A 239 -2.06 -13.47 14.63
N SER A 240 -2.17 -12.34 15.31
CA SER A 240 -3.41 -11.91 15.94
C SER A 240 -4.35 -11.34 14.88
N THR A 241 -5.59 -11.80 14.89
CA THR A 241 -6.63 -11.33 13.98
C THR A 241 -7.29 -10.10 14.61
N GLN A 242 -6.76 -8.91 14.33
CA GLN A 242 -7.51 -7.69 14.63
C GLN A 242 -8.57 -7.49 13.54
N SER A 243 -9.82 -7.74 13.90
CA SER A 243 -10.93 -7.38 13.03
C SER A 243 -11.05 -5.86 13.01
N SER A 244 -10.49 -5.21 12.00
CA SER A 244 -10.84 -3.82 11.71
C SER A 244 -12.33 -3.81 11.38
N LYS A 245 -13.10 -3.08 12.16
CA LYS A 245 -14.54 -2.90 11.90
C LYS A 245 -14.81 -1.88 10.79
N MET A 246 -13.75 -1.41 10.12
CA MET A 246 -13.90 -0.42 9.08
C MET A 246 -14.42 -1.06 7.81
N LYS A 247 -15.50 -0.52 7.30
CA LYS A 247 -16.06 -0.89 6.01
C LYS A 247 -15.26 -0.22 4.92
N VAL A 248 -15.06 -0.89 3.80
CA VAL A 248 -14.32 -0.36 2.67
C VAL A 248 -15.10 -0.48 1.36
N ILE A 249 -14.74 0.37 0.40
CA ILE A 249 -15.13 0.26 -1.00
C ILE A 249 -14.11 -0.64 -1.68
N GLN A 250 -14.58 -1.69 -2.35
CA GLN A 250 -13.75 -2.53 -3.22
C GLN A 250 -13.85 -2.00 -4.65
N THR A 251 -12.71 -1.91 -5.34
CA THR A 251 -12.61 -1.51 -6.75
C THR A 251 -11.64 -2.39 -7.52
N ASP A 252 -11.80 -2.49 -8.83
CA ASP A 252 -10.85 -3.09 -9.75
C ASP A 252 -9.90 -2.06 -10.39
N ALA A 253 -10.07 -0.76 -10.07
CA ALA A 253 -9.03 0.22 -10.35
C ALA A 253 -7.71 -0.20 -9.68
N ALA A 254 -6.60 -0.11 -10.40
CA ALA A 254 -5.31 -0.55 -9.88
C ALA A 254 -4.88 0.32 -8.68
N ILE A 255 -4.89 -0.25 -7.48
CA ILE A 255 -4.39 0.33 -6.24
C ILE A 255 -3.06 -0.34 -5.91
N ASN A 256 -2.00 0.45 -5.88
CA ASN A 256 -0.61 0.00 -5.69
C ASN A 256 0.11 0.91 -4.69
N PRO A 257 1.26 0.48 -4.13
CA PRO A 257 2.12 1.37 -3.36
C PRO A 257 2.40 2.67 -4.13
N GLY A 258 2.23 3.81 -3.46
CA GLY A 258 2.38 5.13 -4.03
C GLY A 258 1.05 5.84 -4.34
N ASN A 259 -0.05 5.16 -4.69
CA ASN A 259 -1.36 5.81 -4.72
C ASN A 259 -2.16 5.69 -3.41
N SER A 260 -1.60 5.03 -2.39
CA SER A 260 -2.11 5.05 -1.01
C SER A 260 -2.22 6.48 -0.50
N GLY A 261 -3.33 6.80 0.15
CA GLY A 261 -3.68 8.13 0.64
C GLY A 261 -4.25 9.06 -0.45
N GLY A 262 -4.17 8.66 -1.73
CA GLY A 262 -4.78 9.38 -2.83
C GLY A 262 -6.29 9.14 -2.92
N PRO A 263 -7.02 10.00 -3.67
CA PRO A 263 -8.46 9.91 -3.78
C PRO A 263 -8.91 8.79 -4.73
N LEU A 264 -10.02 8.16 -4.39
CA LEU A 264 -10.92 7.48 -5.33
C LEU A 264 -12.02 8.46 -5.69
N LEU A 265 -12.16 8.76 -6.98
CA LEU A 265 -13.08 9.78 -7.51
C LEU A 265 -14.26 9.12 -8.22
N ASN A 266 -15.44 9.73 -8.11
CA ASN A 266 -16.56 9.42 -8.99
C ASN A 266 -16.44 10.18 -10.33
N MET A 267 -17.37 9.94 -11.25
CA MET A 267 -17.39 10.58 -12.57
C MET A 267 -17.73 12.09 -12.54
N ARG A 268 -18.01 12.68 -11.37
CA ARG A 268 -18.13 14.12 -11.16
C ARG A 268 -16.84 14.77 -10.65
N GLY A 269 -15.78 13.97 -10.45
CA GLY A 269 -14.53 14.43 -9.85
C GLY A 269 -14.60 14.65 -8.34
N GLU A 270 -15.58 14.08 -7.67
CA GLU A 270 -15.74 14.16 -6.22
C GLU A 270 -15.05 12.97 -5.56
N VAL A 271 -14.36 13.19 -4.45
CA VAL A 271 -13.71 12.15 -3.66
C VAL A 271 -14.76 11.32 -2.96
N ILE A 272 -14.84 10.02 -3.27
CA ILE A 272 -15.73 9.06 -2.63
C ILE A 272 -14.98 8.06 -1.74
N GLY A 273 -13.65 8.04 -1.80
CA GLY A 273 -12.83 7.18 -0.96
C GLY A 273 -11.37 7.60 -0.93
N ILE A 274 -10.63 7.03 0.02
CA ILE A 274 -9.18 7.20 0.18
C ILE A 274 -8.53 5.84 -0.09
N ASN A 275 -7.71 5.76 -1.13
CA ASN A 275 -7.08 4.51 -1.56
C ASN A 275 -6.08 4.00 -0.50
N SER A 276 -6.07 2.71 -0.21
CA SER A 276 -5.10 2.09 0.69
C SER A 276 -4.56 0.79 0.11
N SER A 277 -3.27 0.77 -0.21
CA SER A 277 -2.59 -0.44 -0.68
C SER A 277 -2.28 -1.41 0.46
N LYS A 278 -2.24 -0.93 1.71
CA LYS A 278 -2.03 -1.78 2.90
C LYS A 278 -3.16 -2.78 3.09
N ILE A 279 -4.39 -2.36 2.76
CA ILE A 279 -5.59 -3.18 2.89
C ILE A 279 -5.71 -4.22 1.77
N ALA A 280 -5.07 -3.98 0.61
CA ALA A 280 -5.09 -4.91 -0.50
C ALA A 280 -4.31 -6.18 -0.15
N ALA A 281 -4.96 -7.34 -0.20
CA ALA A 281 -4.26 -8.61 -0.06
C ALA A 281 -3.20 -8.73 -1.18
N SER A 282 -1.94 -8.85 -0.79
CA SER A 282 -0.76 -8.84 -1.68
C SER A 282 -0.73 -9.96 -2.75
N SER A 283 -1.74 -10.82 -2.79
CA SER A 283 -1.79 -12.01 -3.64
C SER A 283 -2.94 -12.03 -4.67
N VAL A 284 -3.81 -11.01 -4.73
CA VAL A 284 -4.97 -11.02 -5.63
C VAL A 284 -4.93 -9.79 -6.54
N GLU A 285 -4.64 -10.02 -7.82
CA GLU A 285 -4.72 -8.98 -8.84
C GLU A 285 -6.18 -8.54 -9.09
N GLY A 286 -6.38 -7.24 -9.36
CA GLY A 286 -7.70 -6.70 -9.68
C GLY A 286 -8.61 -6.46 -8.47
N VAL A 287 -8.06 -6.46 -7.25
CA VAL A 287 -8.79 -6.12 -6.03
C VAL A 287 -8.07 -5.00 -5.30
N GLY A 288 -8.64 -3.80 -5.37
CA GLY A 288 -8.21 -2.63 -4.62
C GLY A 288 -9.24 -2.25 -3.56
N TYR A 289 -8.80 -1.51 -2.55
CA TYR A 289 -9.67 -1.03 -1.48
C TYR A 289 -9.47 0.45 -1.22
N SER A 290 -10.58 1.11 -0.86
CA SER A 290 -10.57 2.51 -0.46
C SER A 290 -11.44 2.71 0.78
N ILE A 291 -10.97 3.54 1.69
CA ILE A 291 -11.72 3.96 2.89
C ILE A 291 -12.85 4.90 2.44
N PRO A 292 -14.12 4.62 2.74
CA PRO A 292 -15.23 5.47 2.32
C PRO A 292 -15.09 6.89 2.85
N ILE A 293 -15.28 7.90 2.00
CA ILE A 293 -15.09 9.30 2.39
C ILE A 293 -16.08 9.74 3.45
N SER A 294 -17.31 9.22 3.44
CA SER A 294 -18.34 9.58 4.42
C SER A 294 -17.99 9.08 5.83
N GLU A 295 -17.21 8.00 5.95
CA GLU A 295 -16.67 7.51 7.23
C GLU A 295 -15.37 8.24 7.60
N ALA A 296 -14.55 8.61 6.61
CA ALA A 296 -13.30 9.31 6.84
C ALA A 296 -13.48 10.79 7.22
N THR A 297 -14.49 11.47 6.69
CA THR A 297 -14.70 12.91 6.89
C THR A 297 -14.78 13.32 8.37
N PRO A 298 -15.57 12.67 9.25
CA PRO A 298 -15.61 13.06 10.67
C PRO A 298 -14.24 12.93 11.36
N ILE A 299 -13.46 11.91 10.98
CA ILE A 299 -12.10 11.69 11.51
C ILE A 299 -11.16 12.78 10.99
N ILE A 300 -11.19 13.05 9.69
CA ILE A 300 -10.39 14.11 9.06
C ILE A 300 -10.70 15.47 9.72
N ASP A 301 -11.97 15.79 9.95
CA ASP A 301 -12.39 17.03 10.61
C ASP A 301 -11.82 17.12 12.03
N GLU A 302 -11.84 16.03 12.80
CA GLU A 302 -11.20 15.99 14.10
C GLU A 302 -9.70 16.21 14.02
N LEU A 303 -9.01 15.50 13.09
CA LEU A 303 -7.56 15.60 12.90
C LEU A 303 -7.13 16.98 12.44
N MET A 304 -7.89 17.64 11.56
CA MET A 304 -7.62 19.01 11.11
C MET A 304 -7.64 20.03 12.24
N ASN A 305 -8.51 19.81 13.22
CA ASN A 305 -8.71 20.72 14.35
C ASN A 305 -7.82 20.39 15.55
N ARG A 306 -7.02 19.31 15.50
CA ARG A 306 -6.07 19.01 16.58
C ARG A 306 -5.03 20.11 16.72
N GLU A 307 -4.84 20.57 17.95
CA GLU A 307 -3.73 21.46 18.28
C GLU A 307 -2.44 20.63 18.39
N VAL A 308 -1.49 20.88 17.49
CA VAL A 308 -0.17 20.22 17.55
C VAL A 308 0.62 20.87 18.66
N LEU A 309 0.73 20.19 19.79
CA LEU A 309 1.56 20.64 20.89
C LEU A 309 3.03 20.71 20.45
N THR A 310 3.68 21.82 20.73
CA THR A 310 5.13 21.92 20.59
C THR A 310 5.82 20.99 21.57
N ASP A 311 7.08 20.61 21.31
CA ASP A 311 7.82 19.73 22.22
C ASP A 311 7.92 20.30 23.64
N ALA A 312 7.91 21.63 23.79
CA ALA A 312 7.86 22.29 25.08
C ALA A 312 6.49 22.15 25.79
N GLN A 313 5.43 21.89 25.05
CA GLN A 313 4.05 21.71 25.58
C GLN A 313 3.71 20.22 25.79
N LYS A 314 4.49 19.31 25.20
CA LYS A 314 4.32 17.88 25.44
C LYS A 314 4.78 17.50 26.84
N GLY A 315 3.91 16.88 27.60
CA GLY A 315 4.26 16.26 28.88
C GLY A 315 4.91 14.90 28.63
N TYR A 316 6.11 14.70 29.14
CA TYR A 316 6.76 13.40 29.13
C TYR A 316 6.65 12.77 30.51
N LEU A 317 6.20 11.53 30.57
CA LEU A 317 6.15 10.77 31.82
C LEU A 317 7.57 10.47 32.33
N GLY A 318 8.53 10.31 31.42
CA GLY A 318 9.92 10.01 31.74
C GLY A 318 10.10 8.55 32.14
N ILE A 319 9.54 7.65 31.36
CA ILE A 319 9.75 6.20 31.48
C ILE A 319 10.20 5.63 30.16
N SER A 320 10.93 4.50 30.21
CA SER A 320 11.08 3.56 29.13
C SER A 320 10.31 2.29 29.49
N GLY A 321 9.49 1.77 28.58
CA GLY A 321 8.60 0.66 28.87
C GLY A 321 8.45 -0.30 27.69
N LYS A 322 7.80 -1.43 27.95
CA LYS A 322 7.39 -2.41 26.94
C LYS A 322 5.95 -2.80 27.18
N THR A 323 5.19 -2.94 26.11
CA THR A 323 3.84 -3.47 26.18
C THR A 323 3.86 -4.89 26.76
N VAL A 324 2.99 -5.15 27.72
CA VAL A 324 2.75 -6.49 28.25
C VAL A 324 1.86 -7.22 27.24
N THR A 325 2.42 -8.23 26.54
CA THR A 325 1.71 -9.01 25.54
C THR A 325 0.69 -9.97 26.19
N GLU A 326 -0.28 -10.45 25.40
CA GLU A 326 -1.25 -11.48 25.87
C GLU A 326 -0.57 -12.74 26.42
N GLU A 327 0.60 -13.09 25.89
CA GLU A 327 1.39 -14.23 26.37
C GLU A 327 1.86 -14.01 27.82
N ALA A 328 2.21 -12.78 28.19
CA ALA A 328 2.59 -12.42 29.56
C ALA A 328 1.39 -12.42 30.50
N SER A 329 0.16 -12.22 30.00
CA SER A 329 -1.07 -12.32 30.80
C SER A 329 -1.30 -13.76 31.29
N ASN A 330 -0.80 -14.78 30.59
CA ASN A 330 -0.82 -16.18 31.05
C ASN A 330 0.01 -16.41 32.32
N PHE A 331 0.90 -15.48 32.67
CA PHE A 331 1.68 -15.47 33.91
C PHE A 331 1.11 -14.54 34.98
N ASN A 332 -0.19 -14.20 34.90
CA ASN A 332 -0.88 -13.29 35.84
C ASN A 332 -0.34 -11.84 35.80
N MET A 333 0.29 -11.40 34.73
CA MET A 333 0.66 -10.00 34.55
C MET A 333 -0.55 -9.22 33.97
N PRO A 334 -0.93 -8.10 34.57
CA PRO A 334 -2.02 -7.29 34.02
C PRO A 334 -1.60 -6.67 32.67
N GLU A 335 -2.57 -6.51 31.77
CA GLU A 335 -2.34 -5.78 30.51
C GLU A 335 -1.91 -4.33 30.80
N GLY A 336 -0.97 -3.81 30.01
CA GLY A 336 -0.47 -2.46 30.14
C GLY A 336 0.97 -2.29 29.68
N VAL A 337 1.63 -1.25 30.14
CA VAL A 337 3.05 -0.97 29.84
C VAL A 337 3.90 -1.29 31.07
N TYR A 338 4.78 -2.29 30.93
CA TYR A 338 5.80 -2.61 31.93
C TYR A 338 6.89 -1.53 31.92
N VAL A 339 7.15 -0.91 33.07
CA VAL A 339 8.17 0.13 33.23
C VAL A 339 9.54 -0.51 33.36
N ALA A 340 10.34 -0.40 32.33
CA ALA A 340 11.71 -0.93 32.28
C ALA A 340 12.72 0.03 32.91
N GLU A 341 12.50 1.33 32.76
CA GLU A 341 13.37 2.38 33.31
C GLU A 341 12.56 3.64 33.63
N VAL A 342 12.99 4.36 34.66
CA VAL A 342 12.40 5.66 35.06
C VAL A 342 13.49 6.73 35.01
N SER A 343 13.23 7.80 34.27
CA SER A 343 14.14 8.95 34.19
C SER A 343 14.18 9.69 35.52
N LYS A 344 15.38 9.81 36.07
CA LYS A 344 15.62 10.54 37.32
C LYS A 344 15.10 11.98 37.23
N ASP A 345 14.43 12.44 38.27
CA ASP A 345 13.79 13.76 38.35
C ASP A 345 12.66 13.99 37.34
N GLY A 346 12.24 12.95 36.56
CA GLY A 346 11.12 12.98 35.64
C GLY A 346 9.75 13.03 36.35
N ALA A 347 8.68 13.14 35.60
CA ALA A 347 7.31 13.16 36.15
C ALA A 347 6.96 11.84 36.85
N ALA A 348 7.33 10.70 36.27
CA ALA A 348 7.11 9.37 36.85
C ALA A 348 7.88 9.18 38.16
N ASP A 349 9.17 9.61 38.21
CA ASP A 349 9.99 9.52 39.41
C ASP A 349 9.37 10.33 40.57
N LYS A 350 8.98 11.58 40.26
CA LYS A 350 8.29 12.44 41.24
C LYS A 350 6.94 11.89 41.71
N ALA A 351 6.25 11.16 40.83
CA ALA A 351 5.00 10.48 41.14
C ALA A 351 5.19 9.16 41.91
N GLY A 352 6.44 8.69 42.06
CA GLY A 352 6.79 7.46 42.76
C GLY A 352 6.64 6.17 41.95
N ILE A 353 6.53 6.27 40.61
CA ILE A 353 6.57 5.13 39.70
C ILE A 353 8.00 4.55 39.71
N LYS A 354 8.10 3.22 39.74
CA LYS A 354 9.35 2.50 39.82
C LYS A 354 9.52 1.51 38.67
N GLN A 355 10.75 1.16 38.39
CA GLN A 355 11.06 0.02 37.54
C GLN A 355 10.36 -1.23 38.08
N GLY A 356 9.70 -1.96 37.18
CA GLY A 356 8.91 -3.15 37.50
C GLY A 356 7.41 -2.90 37.67
N ASP A 357 6.98 -1.65 37.75
CA ASP A 357 5.56 -1.31 37.73
C ASP A 357 4.91 -1.58 36.39
N ILE A 358 3.60 -1.84 36.37
CA ILE A 358 2.82 -1.95 35.13
C ILE A 358 1.79 -0.84 35.12
N ILE A 359 1.88 0.03 34.10
CA ILE A 359 0.89 1.09 33.89
C ILE A 359 -0.32 0.46 33.20
N THR A 360 -1.40 0.37 33.94
CA THR A 360 -2.71 -0.10 33.47
C THR A 360 -3.47 1.03 32.75
N PRO A 361 -4.69 0.82 32.24
CA PRO A 361 -5.43 1.85 31.51
C PRO A 361 -5.52 3.19 32.24
N ILE A 362 -5.30 4.27 31.51
CA ILE A 362 -5.42 5.65 32.01
C ILE A 362 -6.78 6.17 31.58
N ASN A 363 -7.62 6.59 32.55
CA ASN A 363 -9.00 7.05 32.30
C ASN A 363 -9.86 6.05 31.49
N GLY A 364 -9.60 4.76 31.66
CA GLY A 364 -10.31 3.70 30.92
C GLY A 364 -9.76 3.44 29.50
N ILE A 365 -8.74 4.18 29.06
CA ILE A 365 -8.07 4.00 27.78
C ILE A 365 -6.89 3.05 27.99
N LYS A 366 -6.84 1.96 27.23
CA LYS A 366 -5.70 1.02 27.23
C LYS A 366 -4.43 1.78 26.84
N VAL A 367 -3.32 1.48 27.55
CA VAL A 367 -1.98 1.96 27.20
C VAL A 367 -1.17 0.78 26.65
N THR A 368 -0.51 1.01 25.52
CA THR A 368 0.31 0.01 24.80
C THR A 368 1.67 0.59 24.47
#